data_e96f2f6c2f112de105422dda7b8a000c
#
_entry.id   e96f2f6c2f112de105422dda7b8a000c
#
_cell.length_a   1.000
_cell.length_b   1.000
_cell.length_c   1.000
_cell.angle_alpha   90.00
_cell.angle_beta   90.00
_cell.angle_gamma   90.00
#
_symmetry.space_group_name_H-M   'P 1'
#
loop_
_entity.id
_entity.type
_entity.pdbx_description
1 polymer ?
#
loop_
_entity_poly.entity_id
_entity_poly.type
_entity_poly.pdbx_seq_one_letter_code
_entity_poly.pdbx_strand_id
1 'polypeptide(L)'
;IEDNRVINRAPLLNASLTQPATGVFSGVFTNSYGGNVSPDFTGNIRIDQKTFTAQLSGAAHNIHANYYAGPGGIAPVETNGHPDDVWGFAVMGGLQLKELPTGPGDKLSLDITYVDGAVKYLIGGVTGSSFDAFSGGTNFAGSYNGMAVLSLLDGVYTTGSHIEKTKGWGFRGGFLHNW
;
A
#
# COMPACT_ATOMS: atom_id res chain seq x y z
N ILE A 1 -14.44 -9.65 7.04
CA ILE A 1 -14.47 -8.22 7.40
C ILE A 1 -13.27 -7.96 8.29
N GLU A 2 -12.47 -6.97 7.94
CA GLU A 2 -11.26 -6.61 8.67
C GLU A 2 -11.31 -5.15 9.12
N ASP A 3 -10.73 -4.87 10.29
CA ASP A 3 -10.53 -3.50 10.76
C ASP A 3 -9.25 -2.95 10.12
N ASN A 4 -9.41 -2.00 9.22
CA ASN A 4 -8.31 -1.42 8.45
C ASN A 4 -7.56 -0.28 9.17
N ARG A 5 -7.90 0.04 10.43
CA ARG A 5 -7.33 1.20 11.15
C ARG A 5 -5.83 1.15 11.33
N VAL A 6 -5.27 -0.03 11.47
CA VAL A 6 -3.86 -0.21 11.85
C VAL A 6 -3.05 -0.96 10.82
N ILE A 7 -3.61 -1.97 10.17
CA ILE A 7 -2.85 -2.97 9.42
C ILE A 7 -2.96 -2.78 7.91
N ASN A 8 -4.15 -2.56 7.38
CA ASN A 8 -4.43 -2.69 5.96
C ASN A 8 -4.49 -1.36 5.20
N ARG A 9 -4.17 -0.25 5.85
CA ARG A 9 -4.22 1.08 5.27
C ARG A 9 -2.81 1.65 5.08
N ALA A 10 -2.46 1.98 3.85
CA ALA A 10 -1.30 2.81 3.55
C ALA A 10 -1.66 4.31 3.69
N PRO A 11 -0.70 5.22 3.86
CA PRO A 11 -0.99 6.63 3.92
C PRO A 11 -1.69 7.16 2.67
N LEU A 12 -2.48 8.22 2.82
CA LEU A 12 -3.03 9.02 1.74
C LEU A 12 -2.34 10.38 1.73
N LEU A 13 -1.95 10.88 0.57
CA LEU A 13 -1.23 12.13 0.43
C LEU A 13 -2.13 13.24 -0.12
N ASN A 14 -2.24 14.33 0.63
CA ASN A 14 -2.73 15.59 0.08
C ASN A 14 -1.54 16.40 -0.46
N ALA A 15 -1.35 16.40 -1.77
CA ALA A 15 -0.22 17.06 -2.42
C ALA A 15 -0.33 18.61 -2.43
N SER A 16 -1.48 19.15 -2.03
CA SER A 16 -1.64 20.59 -1.82
C SER A 16 -1.14 21.08 -0.45
N LEU A 17 -0.87 20.17 0.48
CA LEU A 17 -0.21 20.49 1.74
C LEU A 17 1.29 20.61 1.48
N THR A 18 1.68 21.60 0.69
CA THR A 18 3.10 21.85 0.40
C THR A 18 3.71 22.69 1.52
N GLN A 19 4.75 22.16 2.11
CA GLN A 19 5.71 23.02 2.82
C GLN A 19 6.37 23.93 1.77
N PRO A 20 6.51 25.24 2.05
CA PRO A 20 7.21 26.13 1.13
C PRO A 20 8.60 25.55 0.85
N ALA A 21 8.94 25.49 -0.40
CA ALA A 21 10.14 24.91 -0.91
C ALA A 21 11.39 25.59 -0.34
N THR A 22 11.98 25.01 0.66
CA THR A 22 13.36 25.29 1.06
C THR A 22 14.32 24.24 0.49
N GLY A 23 13.96 23.59 -0.59
CA GLY A 23 14.83 22.64 -1.30
C GLY A 23 15.20 21.36 -0.52
N VAL A 24 14.70 21.23 0.67
CA VAL A 24 14.84 20.05 1.52
C VAL A 24 13.48 19.42 1.62
N PHE A 25 13.38 18.12 1.37
CA PHE A 25 12.23 17.31 1.75
C PHE A 25 12.13 17.30 3.29
N SER A 26 11.79 18.40 3.89
CA SER A 26 11.35 18.47 5.29
C SER A 26 9.84 18.19 5.36
N GLY A 27 9.34 17.41 4.42
CA GLY A 27 7.97 16.98 4.40
C GLY A 27 7.76 15.97 5.51
N VAL A 28 7.19 16.41 6.62
CA VAL A 28 6.36 15.51 7.40
C VAL A 28 5.22 15.12 6.46
N PHE A 29 5.33 13.98 5.82
CA PHE A 29 4.23 13.39 5.07
C PHE A 29 3.13 13.07 6.07
N THR A 30 2.24 14.02 6.29
CA THR A 30 1.08 13.80 7.12
C THR A 30 0.15 12.86 6.36
N ASN A 31 -0.21 11.77 6.99
CA ASN A 31 -1.25 10.90 6.48
C ASN A 31 -2.56 11.69 6.41
N SER A 32 -3.07 11.87 5.21
CA SER A 32 -4.27 12.65 4.92
C SER A 32 -5.55 11.82 4.86
N TYR A 33 -5.59 10.68 5.52
CA TYR A 33 -6.86 9.98 5.73
C TYR A 33 -7.78 10.77 6.66
N GLY A 34 -9.07 10.85 6.31
CA GLY A 34 -10.12 11.49 7.09
C GLY A 34 -10.70 10.62 8.21
N GLY A 35 -10.24 9.38 8.34
CA GLY A 35 -10.74 8.41 9.30
C GLY A 35 -11.21 7.12 8.64
N ASN A 36 -11.78 6.20 9.41
CA ASN A 36 -12.36 4.96 8.89
C ASN A 36 -13.88 5.11 8.80
N VAL A 37 -14.39 5.07 7.58
CA VAL A 37 -15.83 5.13 7.30
C VAL A 37 -16.39 3.73 7.11
N SER A 38 -15.62 2.82 6.52
CA SER A 38 -16.03 1.44 6.25
C SER A 38 -14.90 0.47 6.60
N PRO A 39 -15.23 -0.74 7.08
CA PRO A 39 -14.24 -1.81 7.21
C PRO A 39 -13.85 -2.35 5.85
N ASP A 40 -12.73 -3.07 5.78
CA ASP A 40 -12.34 -3.82 4.61
C ASP A 40 -13.14 -5.11 4.47
N PHE A 41 -13.51 -5.42 3.24
CA PHE A 41 -14.18 -6.67 2.90
C PHE A 41 -13.18 -7.59 2.21
N THR A 42 -12.92 -8.73 2.84
CA THR A 42 -11.98 -9.72 2.33
C THR A 42 -12.67 -11.05 2.10
N GLY A 43 -12.19 -11.79 1.11
CA GLY A 43 -12.65 -13.12 0.82
C GLY A 43 -11.63 -13.93 0.04
N ASN A 44 -11.73 -15.28 0.16
CA ASN A 44 -10.89 -16.16 -0.62
C ASN A 44 -11.63 -17.45 -0.98
N ILE A 45 -11.15 -18.08 -2.05
CA ILE A 45 -11.53 -19.42 -2.47
C ILE A 45 -10.24 -20.23 -2.59
N ARG A 46 -10.22 -21.41 -1.97
CA ARG A 46 -9.06 -22.30 -1.96
C ARG A 46 -9.46 -23.72 -2.39
N ILE A 47 -8.63 -24.28 -3.24
CA ILE A 47 -8.67 -25.68 -3.66
C ILE A 47 -7.39 -26.34 -3.16
N ASP A 48 -7.55 -27.42 -2.41
CA ASP A 48 -6.41 -28.19 -1.86
C ASP A 48 -6.50 -29.63 -2.35
N GLN A 49 -5.54 -30.01 -3.18
CA GLN A 49 -5.39 -31.35 -3.74
C GLN A 49 -4.09 -31.98 -3.26
N LYS A 50 -3.94 -33.29 -3.48
CA LYS A 50 -2.71 -34.00 -3.12
C LYS A 50 -1.47 -33.39 -3.79
N THR A 51 -1.57 -33.04 -5.07
CA THR A 51 -0.47 -32.58 -5.90
C THR A 51 -0.34 -31.06 -5.98
N PHE A 52 -1.40 -30.30 -5.69
CA PHE A 52 -1.36 -28.86 -5.72
C PHE A 52 -2.35 -28.21 -4.73
N THR A 53 -2.08 -26.97 -4.38
CA THR A 53 -3.01 -26.06 -3.72
C THR A 53 -3.11 -24.80 -4.57
N ALA A 54 -4.33 -24.34 -4.85
CA ALA A 54 -4.57 -23.06 -5.53
C ALA A 54 -5.49 -22.20 -4.68
N GLN A 55 -5.25 -20.89 -4.67
CA GLN A 55 -6.06 -19.93 -3.93
C GLN A 55 -6.24 -18.66 -4.74
N LEU A 56 -7.45 -18.13 -4.72
CA LEU A 56 -7.77 -16.79 -5.19
C LEU A 56 -8.31 -16.02 -3.99
N SER A 57 -7.72 -14.85 -3.73
CA SER A 57 -8.14 -13.95 -2.65
C SER A 57 -8.44 -12.57 -3.20
N GLY A 58 -9.38 -11.88 -2.57
CA GLY A 58 -9.73 -10.51 -2.92
C GLY A 58 -10.02 -9.68 -1.69
N ALA A 59 -9.77 -8.37 -1.81
CA ALA A 59 -10.10 -7.38 -0.80
C ALA A 59 -10.68 -6.13 -1.46
N ALA A 60 -11.64 -5.50 -0.77
CA ALA A 60 -12.13 -4.17 -1.10
C ALA A 60 -11.84 -3.24 0.08
N HIS A 61 -11.21 -2.12 -0.20
CA HIS A 61 -10.70 -1.15 0.77
C HIS A 61 -11.31 0.22 0.53
N ASN A 62 -11.88 0.85 1.56
CA ASN A 62 -12.43 2.20 1.45
C ASN A 62 -11.38 3.26 1.76
N ILE A 63 -11.21 4.22 0.86
CA ILE A 63 -10.31 5.35 1.01
C ILE A 63 -11.17 6.60 1.24
N HIS A 64 -11.09 7.13 2.47
CA HIS A 64 -11.75 8.36 2.88
C HIS A 64 -10.69 9.42 3.17
N ALA A 65 -10.71 10.52 2.42
CA ALA A 65 -9.73 11.59 2.54
C ALA A 65 -10.11 12.63 3.60
N ASN A 66 -9.10 13.25 4.18
CA ASN A 66 -9.28 14.45 4.98
C ASN A 66 -9.60 15.67 4.08
N TYR A 67 -9.97 16.78 4.71
CA TYR A 67 -10.33 18.02 4.05
C TYR A 67 -9.24 18.54 3.10
N TYR A 68 -9.66 19.32 2.12
CA TYR A 68 -8.75 20.05 1.25
C TYR A 68 -7.91 21.05 2.02
N ALA A 69 -6.72 21.35 1.47
CA ALA A 69 -5.83 22.35 2.03
C ALA A 69 -6.49 23.72 2.08
N GLY A 70 -6.24 24.44 3.15
CA GLY A 70 -6.60 25.85 3.30
C GLY A 70 -5.71 26.78 2.47
N PRO A 71 -5.96 28.10 2.57
CA PRO A 71 -5.14 29.10 1.91
C PRO A 71 -3.65 28.94 2.28
N GLY A 72 -2.78 28.93 1.27
CA GLY A 72 -1.33 28.74 1.47
C GLY A 72 -0.90 27.29 1.68
N GLY A 73 -1.81 26.30 1.61
CA GLY A 73 -1.47 24.87 1.66
C GLY A 73 -0.96 24.37 3.02
N ILE A 74 -1.22 25.10 4.12
CA ILE A 74 -0.60 24.82 5.42
C ILE A 74 -1.39 23.80 6.24
N ALA A 75 -2.71 23.80 6.18
CA ALA A 75 -3.56 22.91 6.98
C ALA A 75 -4.84 22.54 6.23
N PRO A 76 -5.44 21.36 6.49
CA PRO A 76 -6.77 21.02 6.03
C PRO A 76 -7.83 21.97 6.64
N VAL A 77 -8.82 22.36 5.86
CA VAL A 77 -9.90 23.26 6.29
C VAL A 77 -11.25 22.66 5.91
N GLU A 78 -12.09 22.46 6.91
CA GLU A 78 -13.42 21.84 6.74
C GLU A 78 -14.29 22.57 5.73
N THR A 79 -14.24 23.91 5.73
CA THR A 79 -15.03 24.74 4.80
C THR A 79 -14.70 24.54 3.33
N ASN A 80 -13.56 23.93 3.01
CA ASN A 80 -13.16 23.61 1.65
C ASN A 80 -13.69 22.26 1.19
N GLY A 81 -14.31 21.46 2.08
CA GLY A 81 -14.77 20.11 1.78
C GLY A 81 -13.62 19.12 1.66
N HIS A 82 -13.94 17.94 1.19
CA HIS A 82 -12.99 16.84 0.92
C HIS A 82 -13.35 16.15 -0.40
N PRO A 83 -12.43 15.37 -1.01
CA PRO A 83 -12.78 14.56 -2.17
C PRO A 83 -13.77 13.46 -1.80
N ASP A 84 -14.54 13.01 -2.79
CA ASP A 84 -15.42 11.85 -2.64
C ASP A 84 -14.63 10.60 -2.25
N ASP A 85 -15.27 9.73 -1.47
CA ASP A 85 -14.71 8.43 -1.10
C ASP A 85 -14.54 7.55 -2.32
N VAL A 86 -13.45 6.81 -2.36
CA VAL A 86 -13.20 5.84 -3.43
C VAL A 86 -12.91 4.46 -2.86
N TRP A 87 -13.28 3.44 -3.63
CA TRP A 87 -12.97 2.07 -3.29
C TRP A 87 -11.72 1.61 -4.03
N GLY A 88 -10.73 1.17 -3.26
CA GLY A 88 -9.60 0.40 -3.72
C GLY A 88 -9.90 -1.09 -3.68
N PHE A 89 -9.11 -1.87 -4.38
CA PHE A 89 -9.21 -3.33 -4.34
C PHE A 89 -7.82 -3.98 -4.46
N ALA A 90 -7.75 -5.22 -3.97
CA ALA A 90 -6.62 -6.11 -4.16
C ALA A 90 -7.11 -7.48 -4.62
N VAL A 91 -6.36 -8.11 -5.52
CA VAL A 91 -6.61 -9.49 -5.97
C VAL A 91 -5.29 -10.24 -5.94
N MET A 92 -5.28 -11.43 -5.34
CA MET A 92 -4.11 -12.31 -5.27
C MET A 92 -4.47 -13.71 -5.75
N GLY A 93 -3.67 -14.23 -6.70
CA GLY A 93 -3.68 -15.63 -7.11
C GLY A 93 -2.46 -16.35 -6.55
N GLY A 94 -2.65 -17.48 -5.88
CA GLY A 94 -1.59 -18.31 -5.32
C GLY A 94 -1.67 -19.75 -5.83
N LEU A 95 -0.52 -20.35 -6.13
CA LEU A 95 -0.37 -21.74 -6.53
C LEU A 95 0.80 -22.38 -5.78
N GLN A 96 0.56 -23.52 -5.20
CA GLN A 96 1.61 -24.38 -4.65
C GLN A 96 1.56 -25.75 -5.32
N LEU A 97 2.63 -26.13 -5.95
CA LEU A 97 2.85 -27.48 -6.45
C LEU A 97 3.52 -28.32 -5.35
N LYS A 98 3.00 -29.52 -5.13
CA LYS A 98 3.48 -30.46 -4.11
C LYS A 98 4.01 -31.73 -4.79
N GLU A 99 4.85 -32.48 -4.08
CA GLU A 99 5.39 -33.75 -4.58
C GLU A 99 6.05 -33.60 -5.96
N LEU A 100 6.98 -32.64 -6.07
CA LEU A 100 7.73 -32.42 -7.30
C LEU A 100 8.65 -33.61 -7.64
N PRO A 101 8.94 -33.86 -8.91
CA PRO A 101 9.83 -34.96 -9.31
C PRO A 101 11.29 -34.75 -8.88
N THR A 102 11.63 -33.62 -8.30
CA THR A 102 12.96 -33.26 -7.81
C THR A 102 13.33 -33.94 -6.49
N GLY A 103 12.34 -34.36 -5.71
CA GLY A 103 12.55 -35.08 -4.46
C GLY A 103 11.28 -35.28 -3.64
N PRO A 104 11.26 -36.27 -2.72
CA PRO A 104 10.10 -36.51 -1.88
C PRO A 104 9.81 -35.32 -0.96
N GLY A 105 8.61 -34.74 -1.07
CA GLY A 105 8.18 -33.61 -0.25
C GLY A 105 8.61 -32.23 -0.75
N ASP A 106 9.26 -32.16 -1.91
CA ASP A 106 9.61 -30.89 -2.54
C ASP A 106 8.36 -30.10 -2.94
N LYS A 107 8.43 -28.77 -2.79
CA LYS A 107 7.31 -27.87 -3.09
C LYS A 107 7.79 -26.64 -3.82
N LEU A 108 6.98 -26.18 -4.77
CA LEU A 108 7.14 -24.90 -5.44
C LEU A 108 5.89 -24.05 -5.13
N SER A 109 6.09 -22.87 -4.60
CA SER A 109 5.00 -21.92 -4.30
C SER A 109 5.20 -20.65 -5.11
N LEU A 110 4.13 -20.17 -5.71
CA LEU A 110 4.09 -18.96 -6.50
C LEU A 110 2.85 -18.16 -6.13
N ASP A 111 2.95 -16.84 -6.02
CA ASP A 111 1.80 -15.95 -5.93
C ASP A 111 2.02 -14.68 -6.76
N ILE A 112 0.91 -14.14 -7.24
CA ILE A 112 0.84 -12.85 -7.93
C ILE A 112 -0.27 -12.03 -7.30
N THR A 113 0.02 -10.76 -7.05
CA THR A 113 -0.92 -9.81 -6.45
C THR A 113 -1.00 -8.55 -7.32
N TYR A 114 -2.21 -8.06 -7.52
CA TYR A 114 -2.49 -6.76 -8.11
C TYR A 114 -3.33 -5.92 -7.15
N VAL A 115 -3.02 -4.62 -7.09
CA VAL A 115 -3.74 -3.67 -6.23
C VAL A 115 -4.04 -2.38 -6.98
N ASP A 116 -5.15 -1.75 -6.61
CA ASP A 116 -5.55 -0.41 -7.03
C ASP A 116 -6.17 0.31 -5.81
N GLY A 117 -5.39 1.19 -5.15
CA GLY A 117 -5.80 1.90 -3.94
C GLY A 117 -5.84 1.05 -2.67
N ALA A 118 -5.17 -0.10 -2.65
CA ALA A 118 -5.11 -1.01 -1.49
C ALA A 118 -3.69 -1.58 -1.33
N VAL A 119 -2.71 -0.69 -1.27
CA VAL A 119 -1.28 -1.04 -1.44
C VAL A 119 -0.75 -1.93 -0.31
N LYS A 120 -1.34 -1.85 0.90
CA LYS A 120 -0.96 -2.72 2.02
C LYS A 120 -1.16 -4.21 1.73
N TYR A 121 -2.13 -4.55 0.91
CA TYR A 121 -2.36 -5.94 0.50
C TYR A 121 -1.28 -6.48 -0.45
N LEU A 122 -0.53 -5.58 -1.13
CA LEU A 122 0.59 -5.95 -1.98
C LEU A 122 1.84 -6.26 -1.18
N ILE A 123 2.19 -5.35 -0.26
CA ILE A 123 3.47 -5.45 0.48
C ILE A 123 3.37 -6.32 1.72
N GLY A 124 2.18 -6.52 2.24
CA GLY A 124 1.96 -7.26 3.48
C GLY A 124 2.62 -6.59 4.69
N GLY A 125 2.42 -7.19 5.84
CA GLY A 125 3.12 -6.80 7.07
C GLY A 125 2.29 -5.98 8.03
N VAL A 126 2.60 -6.19 9.29
CA VAL A 126 1.94 -5.58 10.48
C VAL A 126 2.50 -4.21 10.84
N THR A 127 3.48 -3.69 10.12
CA THR A 127 4.07 -2.40 10.42
C THR A 127 3.29 -1.26 9.79
N GLY A 128 2.86 -0.32 10.60
CA GLY A 128 2.01 0.81 10.21
C GLY A 128 2.63 1.78 9.21
N SER A 129 3.92 1.67 8.91
CA SER A 129 4.59 2.55 7.96
C SER A 129 5.76 1.81 7.32
N SER A 130 5.87 1.94 6.01
CA SER A 130 7.05 1.49 5.29
C SER A 130 8.06 2.62 5.30
N PHE A 131 9.12 2.48 6.08
CA PHE A 131 10.25 3.38 6.07
C PHE A 131 11.37 2.74 5.28
N ASP A 132 11.94 3.48 4.34
CA ASP A 132 13.24 3.17 3.80
C ASP A 132 14.24 4.26 4.22
N ALA A 133 15.35 3.82 4.79
CA ALA A 133 16.46 4.71 5.10
C ALA A 133 17.40 4.74 3.89
N PHE A 134 17.63 5.91 3.34
CA PHE A 134 18.65 6.10 2.31
C PHE A 134 19.84 6.84 2.92
N SER A 135 21.02 6.33 2.66
CA SER A 135 22.25 7.08 2.82
C SER A 135 22.95 7.19 1.47
N GLY A 136 23.37 8.36 1.08
CA GLY A 136 24.09 8.54 -0.17
C GLY A 136 24.67 9.93 -0.32
N GLY A 137 25.69 10.03 -1.19
CA GLY A 137 26.17 11.31 -1.68
C GLY A 137 25.30 11.79 -2.82
N THR A 138 24.91 13.07 -2.80
CA THR A 138 24.27 13.71 -3.94
C THR A 138 25.25 14.70 -4.56
N ASN A 139 25.09 14.99 -5.87
CA ASN A 139 25.78 16.10 -6.53
C ASN A 139 25.31 17.48 -6.03
N PHE A 140 24.33 17.51 -5.15
CA PHE A 140 23.92 18.69 -4.40
C PHE A 140 24.65 18.65 -3.05
N ALA A 141 25.43 19.70 -2.79
CA ALA A 141 26.31 19.89 -1.66
C ALA A 141 25.94 19.13 -0.37
N GLY A 142 26.58 18.00 -0.17
CA GLY A 142 26.51 17.24 1.09
C GLY A 142 25.96 15.82 0.97
N SER A 143 26.45 14.96 1.85
CA SER A 143 25.83 13.66 2.10
C SER A 143 24.49 13.88 2.79
N TYR A 144 23.43 13.25 2.31
CA TYR A 144 22.19 13.20 3.06
C TYR A 144 22.04 11.82 3.70
N ASN A 145 21.72 11.85 4.99
CA ASN A 145 21.12 10.72 5.65
C ASN A 145 19.63 11.05 5.72
N GLY A 146 18.86 10.48 4.82
CA GLY A 146 17.44 10.70 4.79
C GLY A 146 16.71 9.40 5.10
N MET A 147 15.71 9.47 5.93
CA MET A 147 14.60 8.55 5.84
C MET A 147 13.70 9.09 4.74
N ALA A 148 13.72 8.48 3.58
CA ALA A 148 12.60 8.63 2.70
C ALA A 148 11.53 7.70 3.22
N VAL A 149 10.47 8.29 3.67
CA VAL A 149 9.21 7.63 3.71
C VAL A 149 8.81 7.47 2.25
N LEU A 150 9.25 6.42 1.60
CA LEU A 150 8.54 5.87 0.46
C LEU A 150 7.27 5.27 1.06
N SER A 151 6.38 6.15 1.43
CA SER A 151 5.05 5.76 1.76
C SER A 151 4.46 5.23 0.47
N LEU A 152 4.34 3.92 0.42
CA LEU A 152 3.44 3.29 -0.52
C LEU A 152 2.08 3.85 -0.15
N LEU A 153 1.61 4.80 -0.95
CA LEU A 153 0.39 5.55 -0.71
C LEU A 153 -0.78 4.76 -1.30
N ASP A 154 -1.92 4.73 -0.63
CA ASP A 154 -3.15 4.23 -1.24
C ASP A 154 -3.64 5.16 -2.36
N GLY A 155 -3.33 6.44 -2.25
CA GLY A 155 -3.64 7.42 -3.28
C GLY A 155 -3.11 8.81 -2.97
N VAL A 156 -3.33 9.71 -3.91
CA VAL A 156 -2.92 11.12 -3.86
C VAL A 156 -4.08 11.99 -4.31
N TYR A 157 -4.26 13.15 -3.68
CA TYR A 157 -5.20 14.16 -4.13
C TYR A 157 -4.64 15.57 -3.94
N THR A 158 -5.25 16.55 -4.61
CA THR A 158 -4.97 17.98 -4.45
C THR A 158 -6.26 18.73 -4.16
N THR A 159 -6.15 19.97 -3.71
CA THR A 159 -7.32 20.81 -3.44
C THR A 159 -8.23 20.88 -4.67
N GLY A 160 -9.50 20.49 -4.49
CA GLY A 160 -10.50 20.47 -5.55
C GLY A 160 -10.42 19.29 -6.52
N SER A 161 -9.50 18.34 -6.33
CA SER A 161 -9.41 17.13 -7.15
C SER A 161 -10.03 15.91 -6.47
N HIS A 162 -10.24 14.84 -7.24
CA HIS A 162 -10.56 13.51 -6.73
C HIS A 162 -9.30 12.77 -6.26
N ILE A 163 -9.50 11.62 -5.60
CA ILE A 163 -8.41 10.74 -5.17
C ILE A 163 -7.94 9.91 -6.37
N GLU A 164 -6.68 10.11 -6.76
CA GLU A 164 -5.96 9.26 -7.71
C GLU A 164 -5.36 8.08 -6.96
N LYS A 165 -5.87 6.87 -7.25
CA LYS A 165 -5.44 5.64 -6.57
C LYS A 165 -4.08 5.15 -7.07
N THR A 166 -3.26 4.63 -6.15
CA THR A 166 -2.00 3.98 -6.50
C THR A 166 -2.24 2.57 -6.98
N LYS A 167 -1.65 2.22 -8.12
CA LYS A 167 -1.70 0.87 -8.70
C LYS A 167 -0.35 0.19 -8.53
N GLY A 168 -0.41 -1.09 -8.25
CA GLY A 168 0.79 -1.89 -8.10
C GLY A 168 0.55 -3.36 -8.38
N TRP A 169 1.62 -4.07 -8.67
CA TRP A 169 1.61 -5.52 -8.78
C TRP A 169 2.91 -6.10 -8.25
N GLY A 170 2.87 -7.34 -7.84
CA GLY A 170 4.04 -8.05 -7.37
C GLY A 170 3.85 -9.55 -7.51
N PHE A 171 4.95 -10.26 -7.51
CA PHE A 171 4.95 -11.72 -7.45
C PHE A 171 5.96 -12.20 -6.41
N ARG A 172 5.68 -13.35 -5.83
CA ARG A 172 6.59 -14.05 -4.93
C ARG A 172 6.69 -15.50 -5.37
N GLY A 173 7.88 -16.06 -5.22
CA GLY A 173 8.14 -17.47 -5.50
C GLY A 173 9.03 -18.06 -4.42
N GLY A 174 8.81 -19.32 -4.09
CA GLY A 174 9.62 -20.07 -3.15
C GLY A 174 9.70 -21.53 -3.51
N PHE A 175 10.88 -22.12 -3.39
CA PHE A 175 11.13 -23.53 -3.58
C PHE A 175 11.64 -24.13 -2.27
N LEU A 176 10.96 -25.20 -1.82
CA LEU A 176 11.39 -25.99 -0.67
C LEU A 176 11.93 -27.32 -1.18
N HIS A 177 13.16 -27.62 -0.85
CA HIS A 177 13.82 -28.90 -1.12
C HIS A 177 14.12 -29.62 0.19
N ASN A 178 13.75 -30.91 0.25
CA ASN A 178 14.05 -31.77 1.39
C ASN A 178 15.21 -32.70 1.02
N TRP A 179 16.24 -32.67 1.85
CA TRP A 179 17.45 -33.51 1.73
C TRP A 179 17.25 -34.90 2.31
#